data_6d8776aced5d152d40d39aee8800c4bf
#
_entry.id   6d8776aced5d152d40d39aee8800c4bf
#
_cell.length_a   1.000
_cell.length_b   1.000
_cell.length_c   1.000
_cell.angle_alpha   90.00
_cell.angle_beta   90.00
_cell.angle_gamma   90.00
#
_symmetry.space_group_name_H-M   'P 1'
#
loop_
_entity.id
_entity.type
_entity.pdbx_description
1 polymer ?
#
loop_
_entity_poly.entity_id
_entity_poly.type
_entity_poly.pdbx_seq_one_letter_code
_entity_poly.pdbx_strand_id
1 'polypeptide(L)'
;MDSYSGIIIEESRRSEQFSDFTPIPCKGFNILCKAKRYGRWWVLKGLKKPYRQDENYKNLLHKEFDILISLQHPNIVSAYSMEEIPEMGTCIVMEWIDGITLEHWSGRKTEGEDIFLQLLDAVHYIHAKQIVHRDLKPSNIIITHNGNHVKLIDFGLSDTDDFAILKQPAGTPGYISPEQIVSQQADIRNDIFSIGCILEKILPSKPYTAIIKRCKAPITQRYANVDELKADFM
;
A
#
# COMPACT_ATOMS: atom_id res chain seq x y z
N MET A 1 -36.15 -27.94 26.29
CA MET A 1 -36.08 -26.66 25.53
C MET A 1 -34.63 -26.27 25.18
N ASP A 2 -33.67 -27.20 25.14
CA ASP A 2 -32.23 -26.85 25.10
C ASP A 2 -31.46 -27.32 23.86
N SER A 3 -32.14 -27.81 22.82
CA SER A 3 -31.47 -28.30 21.62
C SER A 3 -31.22 -27.23 20.54
N TYR A 4 -31.87 -26.06 20.60
CA TYR A 4 -31.72 -24.99 19.61
C TYR A 4 -30.59 -24.01 19.91
N SER A 5 -30.22 -23.83 21.18
CA SER A 5 -29.16 -22.88 21.54
C SER A 5 -27.76 -23.37 21.14
N GLY A 6 -27.52 -24.68 21.17
CA GLY A 6 -26.22 -25.25 20.81
C GLY A 6 -25.89 -25.16 19.31
N ILE A 7 -26.91 -25.33 18.46
CA ILE A 7 -26.75 -25.27 17.01
C ILE A 7 -26.46 -23.81 16.54
N ILE A 8 -27.15 -22.85 17.14
CA ILE A 8 -26.97 -21.43 16.83
C ILE A 8 -25.56 -20.96 17.25
N ILE A 9 -25.03 -21.43 18.37
CA ILE A 9 -23.69 -21.08 18.85
C ILE A 9 -22.60 -21.70 17.96
N GLU A 10 -22.75 -22.92 17.47
CA GLU A 10 -21.79 -23.54 16.56
C GLU A 10 -21.79 -22.86 15.17
N GLU A 11 -22.96 -22.55 14.61
CA GLU A 11 -23.02 -21.80 13.33
C GLU A 11 -22.49 -20.39 13.46
N SER A 12 -22.77 -19.66 14.55
CA SER A 12 -22.20 -18.34 14.77
C SER A 12 -20.67 -18.39 14.90
N ARG A 13 -20.12 -19.36 15.64
CA ARG A 13 -18.67 -19.54 15.76
C ARG A 13 -18.01 -19.89 14.42
N ARG A 14 -18.65 -20.70 13.56
CA ARG A 14 -18.14 -20.99 12.21
C ARG A 14 -18.14 -19.76 11.32
N SER A 15 -19.14 -18.88 11.43
CA SER A 15 -19.20 -17.64 10.66
C SER A 15 -18.15 -16.59 11.11
N GLU A 16 -17.65 -16.69 12.33
CA GLU A 16 -16.60 -15.83 12.88
C GLU A 16 -15.19 -16.20 12.39
N GLN A 17 -14.98 -17.43 11.93
CA GLN A 17 -13.69 -17.88 11.40
C GLN A 17 -13.52 -17.52 9.93
N PHE A 18 -12.27 -17.33 9.53
CA PHE A 18 -11.94 -17.19 8.11
C PHE A 18 -12.08 -18.52 7.37
N SER A 19 -12.61 -18.48 6.16
CA SER A 19 -12.77 -19.60 5.22
C SER A 19 -12.28 -19.23 3.82
N ASP A 20 -12.35 -20.15 2.88
CA ASP A 20 -12.09 -19.93 1.44
C ASP A 20 -10.71 -19.26 1.19
N PHE A 21 -9.69 -19.75 1.87
CA PHE A 21 -8.33 -19.21 1.75
C PHE A 21 -7.76 -19.38 0.35
N THR A 22 -7.38 -18.29 -0.28
CA THR A 22 -6.75 -18.25 -1.60
C THR A 22 -5.45 -17.47 -1.51
N PRO A 23 -4.28 -18.11 -1.72
CA PRO A 23 -2.99 -17.41 -1.70
C PRO A 23 -2.92 -16.31 -2.75
N ILE A 24 -2.37 -15.15 -2.37
CA ILE A 24 -2.04 -14.07 -3.28
C ILE A 24 -0.52 -14.07 -3.48
N PRO A 25 -0.02 -14.20 -4.73
CA PRO A 25 1.42 -14.16 -4.99
C PRO A 25 2.05 -12.86 -4.49
N CYS A 26 3.09 -12.97 -3.68
CA CYS A 26 3.86 -11.83 -3.18
C CYS A 26 5.36 -12.16 -3.07
N LYS A 27 6.19 -11.14 -3.24
CA LYS A 27 7.65 -11.23 -3.08
C LYS A 27 8.05 -10.90 -1.63
N GLY A 28 9.33 -11.13 -1.31
CA GLY A 28 9.89 -10.77 -0.01
C GLY A 28 9.44 -11.70 1.12
N PHE A 29 9.38 -11.18 2.32
CA PHE A 29 9.16 -11.91 3.57
C PHE A 29 7.68 -12.06 3.97
N ASN A 30 6.78 -11.33 3.34
CA ASN A 30 5.35 -11.39 3.62
C ASN A 30 4.67 -12.59 2.95
N ILE A 31 3.56 -13.05 3.54
CA ILE A 31 2.57 -13.93 2.94
C ILE A 31 1.25 -13.17 2.86
N LEU A 32 0.59 -13.28 1.72
CA LEU A 32 -0.73 -12.69 1.49
C LEU A 32 -1.75 -13.76 1.16
N CYS A 33 -2.94 -13.64 1.71
CA CYS A 33 -4.03 -14.55 1.44
C CYS A 33 -5.36 -13.78 1.36
N LYS A 34 -6.17 -14.07 0.35
CA LYS A 34 -7.58 -13.69 0.31
C LYS A 34 -8.37 -14.72 1.10
N ALA A 35 -9.23 -14.29 2.01
CA ALA A 35 -10.07 -15.18 2.79
C ALA A 35 -11.46 -14.56 3.01
N LYS A 36 -12.43 -15.38 3.38
CA LYS A 36 -13.82 -14.96 3.57
C LYS A 36 -14.21 -15.03 5.04
N ARG A 37 -14.88 -13.98 5.56
CA ARG A 37 -15.47 -13.94 6.90
C ARG A 37 -16.72 -13.05 6.88
N TYR A 38 -17.80 -13.47 7.53
CA TYR A 38 -19.10 -12.78 7.52
C TYR A 38 -19.63 -12.47 6.11
N GLY A 39 -19.42 -13.37 5.16
CA GLY A 39 -19.87 -13.18 3.78
C GLY A 39 -19.04 -12.18 2.95
N ARG A 40 -17.98 -11.57 3.53
CA ARG A 40 -17.11 -10.59 2.87
C ARG A 40 -15.73 -11.18 2.65
N TRP A 41 -15.06 -10.68 1.60
CA TRP A 41 -13.66 -10.97 1.32
C TRP A 41 -12.73 -10.02 2.06
N TRP A 42 -11.61 -10.58 2.52
CA TRP A 42 -10.56 -9.89 3.26
C TRP A 42 -9.20 -10.25 2.70
N VAL A 43 -8.20 -9.42 2.95
CA VAL A 43 -6.79 -9.75 2.76
C VAL A 43 -6.17 -9.96 4.13
N LEU A 44 -5.49 -11.09 4.27
CA LEU A 44 -4.68 -11.43 5.43
C LEU A 44 -3.22 -11.26 5.03
N LYS A 45 -2.48 -10.33 5.68
CA LYS A 45 -1.06 -10.10 5.48
C LYS A 45 -0.29 -10.52 6.72
N GLY A 46 0.56 -11.53 6.59
CA GLY A 46 1.40 -12.04 7.66
C GLY A 46 2.83 -12.26 7.19
N LEU A 47 3.63 -12.96 8.01
CA LEU A 47 5.01 -13.32 7.69
C LEU A 47 5.12 -14.75 7.17
N LYS A 48 5.99 -15.00 6.20
CA LYS A 48 6.38 -16.35 5.80
C LYS A 48 7.06 -17.07 6.97
N LYS A 49 6.88 -18.40 7.05
CA LYS A 49 7.41 -19.25 8.14
C LYS A 49 8.82 -18.90 8.62
N PRO A 50 9.83 -18.69 7.74
CA PRO A 50 11.20 -18.40 8.18
C PRO A 50 11.36 -17.08 8.95
N TYR A 51 10.43 -16.15 8.79
CA TYR A 51 10.51 -14.79 9.37
C TYR A 51 9.62 -14.59 10.60
N ARG A 52 8.74 -15.56 10.92
CA ARG A 52 7.75 -15.44 12.02
C ARG A 52 8.35 -15.36 13.42
N GLN A 53 9.57 -15.88 13.60
CA GLN A 53 10.26 -15.88 14.90
C GLN A 53 11.32 -14.77 15.02
N ASP A 54 11.53 -14.00 13.94
CA ASP A 54 12.48 -12.89 13.95
C ASP A 54 11.74 -11.61 14.39
N GLU A 55 12.15 -11.06 15.54
CA GLU A 55 11.55 -9.86 16.14
C GLU A 55 11.61 -8.64 15.22
N ASN A 56 12.62 -8.52 14.38
CA ASN A 56 12.74 -7.41 13.44
C ASN A 56 11.58 -7.41 12.44
N TYR A 57 11.28 -8.58 11.85
CA TYR A 57 10.17 -8.71 10.90
C TYR A 57 8.81 -8.59 11.59
N LYS A 58 8.66 -9.07 12.83
CA LYS A 58 7.45 -8.84 13.61
C LYS A 58 7.23 -7.36 13.85
N ASN A 59 8.27 -6.64 14.27
CA ASN A 59 8.20 -5.20 14.50
C ASN A 59 7.81 -4.44 13.23
N LEU A 60 8.33 -4.83 12.05
CA LEU A 60 7.93 -4.24 10.77
C LEU A 60 6.44 -4.47 10.48
N LEU A 61 5.93 -5.69 10.73
CA LEU A 61 4.51 -6.00 10.53
C LEU A 61 3.61 -5.20 11.50
N HIS A 62 4.00 -5.09 12.77
CA HIS A 62 3.29 -4.28 13.76
C HIS A 62 3.29 -2.80 13.39
N LYS A 63 4.43 -2.26 13.00
CA LYS A 63 4.56 -0.86 12.56
C LYS A 63 3.68 -0.56 11.35
N GLU A 64 3.65 -1.46 10.37
CA GLU A 64 2.74 -1.31 9.22
C GLU A 64 1.27 -1.27 9.67
N PHE A 65 0.88 -2.13 10.61
CA PHE A 65 -0.47 -2.11 11.17
C PHE A 65 -0.77 -0.80 11.90
N ASP A 66 0.14 -0.31 12.74
CA ASP A 66 -0.02 0.95 13.48
C ASP A 66 -0.19 2.15 12.55
N ILE A 67 0.56 2.17 11.44
CA ILE A 67 0.38 3.17 10.40
C ILE A 67 -1.00 3.04 9.78
N LEU A 68 -1.34 1.86 9.26
CA LEU A 68 -2.59 1.64 8.53
C LEU A 68 -3.84 1.93 9.37
N ILE A 69 -3.85 1.52 10.65
CA ILE A 69 -5.01 1.76 11.54
C ILE A 69 -5.20 3.25 11.87
N SER A 70 -4.13 4.05 11.76
CA SER A 70 -4.19 5.50 11.94
C SER A 70 -4.69 6.27 10.72
N LEU A 71 -4.79 5.59 9.55
CA LEU A 71 -5.16 6.19 8.28
C LEU A 71 -6.64 5.95 7.97
N GLN A 72 -7.33 7.00 7.55
CA GLN A 72 -8.71 6.92 7.06
C GLN A 72 -8.86 7.81 5.83
N HIS A 73 -8.75 7.21 4.65
CA HIS A 73 -8.82 7.93 3.38
C HIS A 73 -9.41 7.03 2.29
N PRO A 74 -10.30 7.51 1.39
CA PRO A 74 -10.94 6.69 0.36
C PRO A 74 -9.95 6.03 -0.59
N ASN A 75 -8.80 6.65 -0.85
CA ASN A 75 -7.76 6.16 -1.75
C ASN A 75 -6.62 5.42 -1.04
N ILE A 76 -6.79 5.01 0.22
CA ILE A 76 -5.84 4.19 0.97
C ILE A 76 -6.57 2.92 1.43
N VAL A 77 -5.86 1.80 1.46
CA VAL A 77 -6.38 0.53 1.98
C VAL A 77 -6.69 0.64 3.48
N SER A 78 -7.82 0.08 3.90
CA SER A 78 -8.19 0.04 5.33
C SER A 78 -7.71 -1.24 5.98
N ALA A 79 -7.03 -1.12 7.13
CA ALA A 79 -6.78 -2.21 8.06
C ALA A 79 -7.83 -2.18 9.19
N TYR A 80 -8.18 -3.35 9.72
CA TYR A 80 -9.25 -3.49 10.72
C TYR A 80 -8.77 -4.09 12.03
N SER A 81 -7.91 -5.08 11.97
CA SER A 81 -7.38 -5.78 13.14
C SER A 81 -6.05 -6.45 12.83
N MET A 82 -5.37 -6.84 13.90
CA MET A 82 -4.26 -7.79 13.84
C MET A 82 -4.68 -9.03 14.62
N GLU A 83 -4.60 -10.19 13.98
CA GLU A 83 -5.15 -11.43 14.51
C GLU A 83 -4.19 -12.60 14.31
N GLU A 84 -4.25 -13.58 15.22
CA GLU A 84 -3.53 -14.85 15.06
C GLU A 84 -4.37 -15.78 14.16
N ILE A 85 -3.86 -16.10 12.98
CA ILE A 85 -4.54 -16.94 11.99
C ILE A 85 -3.86 -18.31 11.95
N PRO A 86 -4.61 -19.42 12.12
CA PRO A 86 -4.06 -20.77 12.00
C PRO A 86 -3.23 -20.91 10.71
N GLU A 87 -2.10 -21.59 10.78
CA GLU A 87 -1.14 -21.82 9.67
C GLU A 87 -0.43 -20.54 9.12
N MET A 88 -0.98 -19.35 9.34
CA MET A 88 -0.38 -18.09 8.88
C MET A 88 0.37 -17.33 9.98
N GLY A 89 0.05 -17.52 11.27
CA GLY A 89 0.56 -16.75 12.40
C GLY A 89 -0.12 -15.38 12.49
N THR A 90 0.54 -14.42 13.12
CA THR A 90 0.02 -13.06 13.26
C THR A 90 -0.16 -12.39 11.90
N CYS A 91 -1.37 -11.91 11.62
CA CYS A 91 -1.74 -11.28 10.35
C CYS A 91 -2.47 -9.95 10.57
N ILE A 92 -2.20 -8.99 9.71
CA ILE A 92 -3.03 -7.80 9.52
C ILE A 92 -4.25 -8.20 8.68
N VAL A 93 -5.46 -7.90 9.17
CA VAL A 93 -6.72 -8.07 8.45
C VAL A 93 -7.07 -6.77 7.75
N MET A 94 -7.15 -6.80 6.42
CA MET A 94 -7.40 -5.63 5.58
C MET A 94 -8.60 -5.85 4.66
N GLU A 95 -9.16 -4.75 4.13
CA GLU A 95 -10.17 -4.82 3.09
C GLU A 95 -9.66 -5.57 1.85
N TRP A 96 -10.53 -6.38 1.24
CA TRP A 96 -10.31 -6.88 -0.11
C TRP A 96 -10.73 -5.81 -1.12
N ILE A 97 -9.83 -5.47 -2.03
CA ILE A 97 -10.08 -4.51 -3.11
C ILE A 97 -10.27 -5.29 -4.40
N ASP A 98 -11.47 -5.19 -4.97
CA ASP A 98 -11.75 -5.77 -6.30
C ASP A 98 -11.25 -4.83 -7.39
N GLY A 99 -10.11 -5.19 -7.98
CA GLY A 99 -9.42 -4.33 -8.93
C GLY A 99 -8.16 -4.96 -9.49
N ILE A 100 -7.44 -4.20 -10.29
CA ILE A 100 -6.13 -4.55 -10.85
C ILE A 100 -5.07 -3.56 -10.37
N THR A 101 -3.81 -4.00 -10.32
CA THR A 101 -2.73 -3.06 -10.03
C THR A 101 -2.53 -2.08 -11.18
N LEU A 102 -2.10 -0.86 -10.87
CA LEU A 102 -1.74 0.14 -11.87
C LEU A 102 -0.63 -0.36 -12.82
N GLU A 103 0.12 -1.37 -12.41
CA GLU A 103 1.10 -2.05 -13.28
C GLU A 103 0.46 -2.69 -14.51
N HIS A 104 -0.74 -3.23 -14.37
CA HIS A 104 -1.52 -3.91 -15.42
C HIS A 104 -2.64 -3.04 -16.01
N TRP A 105 -2.78 -1.82 -15.50
CA TRP A 105 -3.79 -0.90 -15.99
C TRP A 105 -3.41 -0.34 -17.38
N SER A 106 -4.41 -0.25 -18.28
CA SER A 106 -4.27 0.22 -19.65
C SER A 106 -5.49 1.03 -20.10
N GLY A 107 -5.89 2.01 -19.30
CA GLY A 107 -7.05 2.86 -19.60
C GLY A 107 -6.74 4.07 -20.47
N ARG A 108 -7.76 4.91 -20.68
CA ARG A 108 -7.67 6.12 -21.49
C ARG A 108 -6.92 7.24 -20.73
N LYS A 109 -6.42 8.24 -21.49
CA LYS A 109 -5.70 9.38 -20.92
C LYS A 109 -6.52 10.12 -19.84
N THR A 110 -7.79 10.41 -20.10
CA THR A 110 -8.67 11.09 -19.13
C THR A 110 -8.85 10.31 -17.84
N GLU A 111 -8.92 8.99 -17.91
CA GLU A 111 -8.96 8.12 -16.73
C GLU A 111 -7.61 8.14 -15.99
N GLY A 112 -6.49 8.23 -16.72
CA GLY A 112 -5.15 8.36 -16.15
C GLY A 112 -4.96 9.67 -15.38
N GLU A 113 -5.55 10.77 -15.86
CA GLU A 113 -5.56 12.05 -15.16
C GLU A 113 -6.31 11.98 -13.84
N ASP A 114 -7.51 11.39 -13.85
CA ASP A 114 -8.31 11.18 -12.65
C ASP A 114 -7.61 10.25 -11.63
N ILE A 115 -7.00 9.15 -12.11
CA ILE A 115 -6.21 8.23 -11.29
C ILE A 115 -5.04 8.96 -10.65
N PHE A 116 -4.35 9.80 -11.42
CA PHE A 116 -3.21 10.55 -10.90
C PHE A 116 -3.61 11.55 -9.82
N LEU A 117 -4.71 12.28 -10.00
CA LEU A 117 -5.23 13.19 -8.98
C LEU A 117 -5.62 12.45 -7.70
N GLN A 118 -6.28 11.30 -7.79
CA GLN A 118 -6.60 10.47 -6.63
C GLN A 118 -5.35 9.97 -5.89
N LEU A 119 -4.29 9.62 -6.64
CA LEU A 119 -3.00 9.26 -6.05
C LEU A 119 -2.38 10.44 -5.30
N LEU A 120 -2.39 11.64 -5.91
CA LEU A 120 -1.89 12.85 -5.25
C LEU A 120 -2.66 13.15 -3.95
N ASP A 121 -3.99 12.96 -3.94
CA ASP A 121 -4.80 13.16 -2.73
C ASP A 121 -4.43 12.16 -1.61
N ALA A 122 -4.21 10.90 -1.95
CA ALA A 122 -3.74 9.90 -0.99
C ALA A 122 -2.36 10.25 -0.41
N VAL A 123 -1.42 10.66 -1.27
CA VAL A 123 -0.05 10.99 -0.82
C VAL A 123 -0.03 12.31 -0.04
N HIS A 124 -0.80 13.32 -0.45
CA HIS A 124 -0.98 14.54 0.34
C HIS A 124 -1.46 14.23 1.77
N TYR A 125 -2.48 13.35 1.89
CA TYR A 125 -3.03 12.97 3.17
C TYR A 125 -2.00 12.30 4.10
N ILE A 126 -1.17 11.36 3.59
CA ILE A 126 -0.15 10.72 4.43
C ILE A 126 0.98 11.70 4.78
N HIS A 127 1.40 12.57 3.85
CA HIS A 127 2.40 13.59 4.11
C HIS A 127 1.94 14.61 5.17
N ALA A 128 0.65 15.00 5.17
CA ALA A 128 0.08 15.85 6.22
C ALA A 128 0.12 15.19 7.61
N LYS A 129 0.18 13.85 7.68
CA LYS A 129 0.40 13.06 8.89
C LYS A 129 1.88 12.75 9.16
N GLN A 130 2.79 13.37 8.42
CA GLN A 130 4.24 13.17 8.53
C GLN A 130 4.69 11.73 8.18
N ILE A 131 3.91 11.01 7.38
CA ILE A 131 4.23 9.67 6.90
C ILE A 131 4.77 9.77 5.48
N VAL A 132 5.96 9.19 5.23
CA VAL A 132 6.56 9.05 3.91
C VAL A 132 6.40 7.60 3.48
N HIS A 133 5.85 7.34 2.29
CA HIS A 133 5.53 5.97 1.84
C HIS A 133 6.78 5.17 1.45
N ARG A 134 7.74 5.79 0.75
CA ARG A 134 9.06 5.25 0.37
C ARG A 134 9.08 4.10 -0.65
N ASP A 135 7.96 3.48 -0.96
CA ASP A 135 7.85 2.42 -1.99
C ASP A 135 6.64 2.64 -2.90
N LEU A 136 6.40 3.90 -3.31
CA LEU A 136 5.38 4.22 -4.30
C LEU A 136 5.77 3.64 -5.66
N LYS A 137 4.92 2.74 -6.16
CA LYS A 137 5.10 2.06 -7.45
C LYS A 137 3.77 1.54 -7.97
N PRO A 138 3.64 1.25 -9.27
CA PRO A 138 2.37 0.80 -9.85
C PRO A 138 1.80 -0.49 -9.24
N SER A 139 2.65 -1.40 -8.76
CA SER A 139 2.17 -2.63 -8.11
C SER A 139 1.59 -2.41 -6.71
N ASN A 140 1.88 -1.26 -6.07
CA ASN A 140 1.32 -0.87 -4.77
C ASN A 140 0.11 0.07 -4.89
N ILE A 141 -0.46 0.19 -6.09
CA ILE A 141 -1.65 0.99 -6.38
C ILE A 141 -2.66 0.09 -7.08
N ILE A 142 -3.84 -0.09 -6.49
CA ILE A 142 -4.94 -0.83 -7.11
C ILE A 142 -5.94 0.16 -7.69
N ILE A 143 -6.39 -0.13 -8.91
CA ILE A 143 -7.50 0.55 -9.57
C ILE A 143 -8.71 -0.37 -9.51
N THR A 144 -9.77 0.08 -8.86
CA THR A 144 -10.97 -0.73 -8.66
C THR A 144 -11.72 -0.92 -9.97
N HIS A 145 -12.33 -2.10 -10.16
CA HIS A 145 -13.20 -2.38 -11.31
C HIS A 145 -14.45 -1.52 -11.31
N ASN A 146 -14.90 -1.07 -10.15
CA ASN A 146 -16.05 -0.19 -10.01
C ASN A 146 -15.58 1.26 -9.84
N GLY A 147 -15.61 2.02 -10.93
CA GLY A 147 -15.40 3.47 -10.94
C GLY A 147 -13.95 3.95 -11.00
N ASN A 148 -12.98 3.07 -11.28
CA ASN A 148 -11.56 3.43 -11.37
C ASN A 148 -11.02 4.17 -10.14
N HIS A 149 -11.46 3.77 -8.93
CA HIS A 149 -10.96 4.38 -7.71
C HIS A 149 -9.56 3.84 -7.38
N VAL A 150 -8.67 4.75 -7.03
CA VAL A 150 -7.33 4.43 -6.55
C VAL A 150 -7.38 3.90 -5.12
N LYS A 151 -6.63 2.84 -4.85
CA LYS A 151 -6.32 2.36 -3.51
C LYS A 151 -4.82 2.16 -3.38
N LEU A 152 -4.16 3.01 -2.61
CA LEU A 152 -2.77 2.86 -2.23
C LEU A 152 -2.66 1.76 -1.17
N ILE A 153 -1.77 0.79 -1.42
CA ILE A 153 -1.57 -0.37 -0.56
C ILE A 153 -0.10 -0.49 -0.17
N ASP A 154 0.19 -1.29 0.85
CA ASP A 154 1.54 -1.68 1.28
C ASP A 154 2.37 -0.54 1.87
N PHE A 155 2.26 -0.37 3.18
CA PHE A 155 2.98 0.61 3.99
C PHE A 155 4.17 -0.01 4.76
N GLY A 156 4.60 -1.21 4.38
CA GLY A 156 5.65 -1.96 5.08
C GLY A 156 7.04 -1.31 5.07
N LEU A 157 7.26 -0.28 4.24
CA LEU A 157 8.50 0.49 4.19
C LEU A 157 8.31 1.95 4.60
N SER A 158 7.08 2.31 5.00
CA SER A 158 6.74 3.68 5.32
C SER A 158 7.43 4.12 6.61
N ASP A 159 7.94 5.34 6.61
CA ASP A 159 8.50 6.04 7.77
C ASP A 159 9.48 5.19 8.62
N THR A 160 10.27 4.33 8.00
CA THR A 160 11.18 3.45 8.73
C THR A 160 12.59 3.99 8.76
N ASP A 161 13.09 4.31 9.96
CA ASP A 161 14.53 4.32 10.26
C ASP A 161 15.10 2.88 10.33
N ASP A 162 14.23 1.87 10.21
CA ASP A 162 14.55 0.43 10.36
C ASP A 162 15.27 -0.18 9.15
N PHE A 163 15.79 0.64 8.25
CA PHE A 163 16.64 0.20 7.14
C PHE A 163 17.85 -0.61 7.55
N ALA A 164 18.38 -0.34 8.75
CA ALA A 164 19.46 -1.12 9.34
C ALA A 164 19.10 -2.61 9.47
N ILE A 165 17.82 -2.93 9.57
CA ILE A 165 17.28 -4.28 9.74
C ILE A 165 17.27 -5.04 8.41
N LEU A 166 16.83 -4.41 7.34
CA LEU A 166 16.63 -5.06 6.04
C LEU A 166 17.93 -5.20 5.23
N LYS A 167 19.03 -4.54 5.63
CA LYS A 167 20.37 -4.54 4.99
C LYS A 167 20.36 -4.24 3.48
N GLN A 168 19.29 -3.67 2.96
CA GLN A 168 19.12 -3.31 1.55
C GLN A 168 18.43 -1.94 1.45
N PRO A 169 18.74 -1.13 0.41
CA PRO A 169 17.96 0.09 0.16
C PRO A 169 16.49 -0.29 0.00
N ALA A 170 15.60 0.29 0.82
CA ALA A 170 14.19 0.06 0.67
C ALA A 170 13.67 0.87 -0.52
N GLY A 171 12.86 0.22 -1.31
CA GLY A 171 12.27 0.77 -2.52
C GLY A 171 12.49 -0.15 -3.71
N THR A 172 11.77 0.13 -4.77
CA THR A 172 11.77 -0.68 -5.98
C THR A 172 12.64 -0.02 -7.06
N PRO A 173 13.60 -0.75 -7.67
CA PRO A 173 14.40 -0.22 -8.77
C PRO A 173 13.51 0.42 -9.86
N GLY A 174 13.88 1.63 -10.29
CA GLY A 174 13.13 2.43 -11.26
C GLY A 174 12.12 3.41 -10.64
N TYR A 175 11.76 3.23 -9.36
CA TYR A 175 10.86 4.12 -8.61
C TYR A 175 11.52 4.74 -7.38
N ILE A 176 12.59 4.16 -6.88
CA ILE A 176 13.37 4.67 -5.75
C ILE A 176 14.18 5.89 -6.19
N SER A 177 14.17 6.96 -5.38
CA SER A 177 14.95 8.17 -5.67
C SER A 177 16.45 7.93 -5.41
N PRO A 178 17.35 8.62 -6.13
CA PRO A 178 18.79 8.45 -5.95
C PRO A 178 19.27 8.71 -4.53
N GLU A 179 18.74 9.74 -3.88
CA GLU A 179 19.07 10.09 -2.50
C GLU A 179 18.57 9.06 -1.49
N GLN A 180 17.44 8.41 -1.74
CA GLN A 180 16.92 7.34 -0.88
C GLN A 180 17.82 6.09 -0.87
N ILE A 181 18.59 5.86 -1.95
CA ILE A 181 19.55 4.75 -2.02
C ILE A 181 20.73 5.00 -1.08
N VAL A 182 21.15 6.24 -0.91
CA VAL A 182 22.36 6.61 -0.16
C VAL A 182 22.06 7.16 1.24
N SER A 183 20.85 7.64 1.49
CA SER A 183 20.43 8.21 2.78
C SER A 183 19.26 7.43 3.37
N GLN A 184 19.37 7.13 4.66
CA GLN A 184 18.29 6.47 5.41
C GLN A 184 17.19 7.46 5.86
N GLN A 185 17.47 8.76 5.78
CA GLN A 185 16.55 9.80 6.23
C GLN A 185 15.32 9.87 5.32
N ALA A 186 14.13 9.77 5.92
CA ALA A 186 12.88 9.92 5.21
C ALA A 186 12.67 11.40 4.79
N ASP A 187 12.34 11.61 3.52
CA ASP A 187 11.97 12.92 2.97
C ASP A 187 10.77 12.75 2.04
N ILE A 188 9.73 13.55 2.23
CA ILE A 188 8.51 13.51 1.41
C ILE A 188 8.81 13.65 -0.10
N ARG A 189 9.92 14.30 -0.46
CA ARG A 189 10.35 14.45 -1.85
C ARG A 189 10.84 13.13 -2.48
N ASN A 190 11.10 12.09 -1.67
CA ASN A 190 11.35 10.74 -2.19
C ASN A 190 10.09 10.20 -2.88
N ASP A 191 8.93 10.38 -2.24
CA ASP A 191 7.64 9.99 -2.82
C ASP A 191 7.33 10.81 -4.08
N ILE A 192 7.67 12.10 -4.11
CA ILE A 192 7.49 12.95 -5.31
C ILE A 192 8.30 12.43 -6.50
N PHE A 193 9.53 11.93 -6.28
CA PHE A 193 10.29 11.26 -7.34
C PHE A 193 9.54 10.04 -7.88
N SER A 194 9.06 9.18 -6.99
CA SER A 194 8.31 7.97 -7.35
C SER A 194 7.01 8.31 -8.09
N ILE A 195 6.30 9.36 -7.66
CA ILE A 195 5.12 9.92 -8.35
C ILE A 195 5.46 10.37 -9.77
N GLY A 196 6.61 11.02 -9.97
CA GLY A 196 7.09 11.39 -11.30
C GLY A 196 7.31 10.18 -12.23
N CYS A 197 7.85 9.08 -11.68
CA CYS A 197 8.01 7.83 -12.42
C CYS A 197 6.65 7.16 -12.74
N ILE A 198 5.68 7.24 -11.82
CA ILE A 198 4.32 6.74 -12.05
C ILE A 198 3.62 7.59 -13.13
N LEU A 199 3.71 8.92 -13.05
CA LEU A 199 3.13 9.83 -14.06
C LEU A 199 3.68 9.54 -15.45
N GLU A 200 5.00 9.35 -15.57
CA GLU A 200 5.65 8.99 -16.83
C GLU A 200 5.11 7.67 -17.43
N LYS A 201 4.76 6.70 -16.58
CA LYS A 201 4.19 5.43 -17.02
C LYS A 201 2.74 5.57 -17.50
N ILE A 202 1.90 6.30 -16.76
CA ILE A 202 0.45 6.34 -17.06
C ILE A 202 0.07 7.44 -18.06
N LEU A 203 0.84 8.54 -18.11
CA LEU A 203 0.59 9.70 -18.97
C LEU A 203 1.88 10.18 -19.69
N PRO A 204 2.49 9.35 -20.55
CA PRO A 204 3.77 9.66 -21.18
C PRO A 204 3.64 10.69 -22.33
N SER A 205 2.85 11.74 -22.15
CA SER A 205 2.54 12.71 -23.21
C SER A 205 3.17 14.08 -22.97
N LYS A 206 3.35 14.87 -24.03
CA LYS A 206 4.00 16.19 -23.99
C LYS A 206 3.52 17.15 -22.89
N PRO A 207 2.21 17.26 -22.56
CA PRO A 207 1.76 18.17 -21.51
C PRO A 207 2.45 17.91 -20.16
N TYR A 208 2.77 16.66 -19.83
CA TYR A 208 3.31 16.29 -18.50
C TYR A 208 4.83 16.21 -18.45
N THR A 209 5.54 16.38 -19.57
CA THR A 209 7.00 16.22 -19.63
C THR A 209 7.74 17.15 -18.66
N ALA A 210 7.30 18.40 -18.53
CA ALA A 210 7.93 19.37 -17.61
C ALA A 210 7.72 18.95 -16.15
N ILE A 211 6.53 18.50 -15.80
CA ILE A 211 6.16 18.02 -14.46
C ILE A 211 6.98 16.76 -14.11
N ILE A 212 7.00 15.77 -14.99
CA ILE A 212 7.79 14.55 -14.83
C ILE A 212 9.26 14.88 -14.60
N LYS A 213 9.84 15.77 -15.43
CA LYS A 213 11.23 16.20 -15.30
C LYS A 213 11.49 16.85 -13.95
N ARG A 214 10.60 17.73 -13.46
CA ARG A 214 10.74 18.39 -12.17
C ARG A 214 10.59 17.40 -10.99
N CYS A 215 9.65 16.46 -11.06
CA CYS A 215 9.54 15.38 -10.06
C CYS A 215 10.83 14.56 -9.95
N LYS A 216 11.50 14.29 -11.06
CA LYS A 216 12.71 13.45 -11.13
C LYS A 216 14.01 14.24 -11.02
N ALA A 217 13.96 15.57 -10.85
CA ALA A 217 15.12 16.43 -10.68
C ALA A 217 15.88 16.14 -9.37
N PRO A 218 17.11 16.65 -9.21
CA PRO A 218 17.78 16.65 -7.91
C PRO A 218 16.87 17.20 -6.81
N ILE A 219 16.96 16.65 -5.60
CA ILE A 219 16.03 16.90 -4.49
C ILE A 219 15.80 18.39 -4.21
N THR A 220 16.81 19.25 -4.40
CA THR A 220 16.71 20.70 -4.19
C THR A 220 15.93 21.45 -5.27
N GLN A 221 15.71 20.82 -6.44
CA GLN A 221 15.00 21.40 -7.58
C GLN A 221 13.62 20.76 -7.79
N ARG A 222 13.33 19.72 -7.02
CA ARG A 222 12.06 18.97 -7.06
C ARG A 222 10.94 19.80 -6.42
N TYR A 223 9.69 19.45 -6.68
CA TYR A 223 8.56 20.00 -5.93
C TYR A 223 8.80 19.84 -4.43
N ALA A 224 8.50 20.86 -3.65
CA ALA A 224 8.69 20.83 -2.20
C ALA A 224 7.66 19.92 -1.51
N ASN A 225 6.46 19.82 -2.06
CA ASN A 225 5.36 19.02 -1.56
C ASN A 225 4.39 18.64 -2.68
N VAL A 226 3.39 17.82 -2.35
CA VAL A 226 2.38 17.35 -3.31
C VAL A 226 1.45 18.47 -3.77
N ASP A 227 1.17 19.49 -2.95
CA ASP A 227 0.31 20.61 -3.32
C ASP A 227 0.90 21.44 -4.46
N GLU A 228 2.22 21.71 -4.39
CA GLU A 228 2.94 22.40 -5.45
C GLU A 228 2.89 21.61 -6.77
N LEU A 229 3.07 20.28 -6.69
CA LEU A 229 2.95 19.40 -7.85
C LEU A 229 1.52 19.38 -8.41
N LYS A 230 0.50 19.31 -7.53
CA LYS A 230 -0.90 19.28 -7.92
C LYS A 230 -1.32 20.58 -8.61
N ALA A 231 -0.82 21.73 -8.14
CA ALA A 231 -1.08 23.03 -8.76
C ALA A 231 -0.52 23.14 -10.19
N ASP A 232 0.66 22.56 -10.46
CA ASP A 232 1.24 22.52 -11.81
C ASP A 232 0.53 21.50 -12.73
N PHE A 233 -0.14 20.48 -12.15
CA PHE A 233 -0.81 19.43 -12.92
C PHE A 233 -2.20 19.85 -13.41
N MET A 234 -2.94 20.66 -12.64
CA MET A 234 -4.30 21.16 -12.94
C MET A 234 -4.27 22.34 -13.92
#